data_f502a06acaa25ab6be528eb26a8478b9
#
_entry.id   f502a06acaa25ab6be528eb26a8478b9
#
_cell.length_a   1.000
_cell.length_b   1.000
_cell.length_c   1.000
_cell.angle_alpha   90.00
_cell.angle_beta   90.00
_cell.angle_gamma   90.00
#
_symmetry.space_group_name_H-M   'P 1'
#
loop_
_entity.id
_entity.type
_entity.pdbx_description
1 polymer ?
#
loop_
_entity_poly.entity_id
_entity_poly.type
_entity_poly.pdbx_seq_one_letter_code
_entity_poly.pdbx_strand_id
1 'polypeptide(L)'
;MGIKGLFTFLKRWEQPVDTKEAIKNKSVGLDIFWFIHQSKGSMAELQASIAVFLQYALAVHAVLDGYHVTEERREVLEERRDKRHQTIEIIEEIMEAPIMEARDQKILERHMTQLKRQIWKPSRAYIDQIKSWLIDQGVSVHEPIGEADQTLIMMENLGIIDLIVTNDSDLIALGAETVLRNDVIFSKTHMRKQMGFTKECWKDFMYLCQKVEPLIAYSMIRVYKEHAVERYLR
;
A
#
# COMPACT_ATOMS: atom_id res chain seq x y z
N MET A 1 1.01 7.24 0.75
CA MET A 1 2.33 7.06 0.04
C MET A 1 3.27 6.38 1.00
N GLY A 2 3.80 5.23 0.60
CA GLY A 2 4.69 4.47 1.46
C GLY A 2 6.04 5.16 1.69
N ILE A 3 6.74 4.78 2.74
CA ILE A 3 8.09 5.28 3.03
C ILE A 3 9.03 4.91 1.87
N LYS A 4 9.57 5.95 1.23
CA LYS A 4 10.44 5.79 0.04
C LYS A 4 11.63 4.87 0.35
N GLY A 5 11.77 3.82 -0.45
CA GLY A 5 12.91 2.89 -0.33
C GLY A 5 12.81 1.87 0.80
N LEU A 6 11.75 1.90 1.66
CA LEU A 6 11.65 0.99 2.79
C LEU A 6 11.59 -0.47 2.34
N PHE A 7 10.72 -0.84 1.40
CA PHE A 7 10.67 -2.22 0.90
C PHE A 7 11.99 -2.65 0.23
N THR A 8 12.64 -1.74 -0.51
CA THR A 8 13.96 -2.03 -1.12
C THR A 8 15.00 -2.31 -0.04
N PHE A 9 14.98 -1.55 1.04
CA PHE A 9 15.88 -1.77 2.19
C PHE A 9 15.56 -3.08 2.91
N LEU A 10 14.27 -3.36 3.17
CA LEU A 10 13.81 -4.55 3.89
C LEU A 10 13.92 -5.84 3.07
N LYS A 11 14.17 -5.75 1.77
CA LYS A 11 14.25 -6.89 0.85
C LYS A 11 15.19 -8.00 1.33
N ARG A 12 16.28 -7.66 2.01
CA ARG A 12 17.25 -8.63 2.56
C ARG A 12 16.71 -9.51 3.71
N TRP A 13 15.58 -9.14 4.28
CA TRP A 13 14.90 -9.88 5.36
C TRP A 13 13.50 -10.34 4.97
N GLU A 14 13.16 -10.22 3.70
CA GLU A 14 11.91 -10.76 3.17
C GLU A 14 11.91 -12.28 3.22
N GLN A 15 10.74 -12.85 3.40
CA GLN A 15 10.52 -14.29 3.39
C GLN A 15 9.69 -14.65 2.16
N PRO A 16 10.31 -15.18 1.09
CA PRO A 16 9.58 -15.69 -0.07
C PRO A 16 8.64 -16.81 0.35
N VAL A 17 7.41 -16.79 -0.13
CA VAL A 17 6.37 -17.75 0.20
C VAL A 17 5.54 -18.09 -1.04
N ASP A 18 4.91 -19.24 -1.03
CA ASP A 18 3.74 -19.47 -1.88
C ASP A 18 2.55 -18.80 -1.21
N THR A 19 1.94 -17.83 -1.89
CA THR A 19 0.80 -17.07 -1.35
C THR A 19 -0.32 -18.00 -0.90
N LYS A 20 -0.64 -19.08 -1.65
CA LYS A 20 -1.72 -20.01 -1.29
C LYS A 20 -1.44 -20.72 0.02
N GLU A 21 -0.21 -21.22 0.21
CA GLU A 21 0.18 -21.87 1.46
C GLU A 21 0.30 -20.88 2.61
N ALA A 22 0.75 -19.64 2.33
CA ALA A 22 0.91 -18.60 3.34
C ALA A 22 -0.43 -18.13 3.96
N ILE A 23 -1.52 -18.15 3.17
CA ILE A 23 -2.86 -17.71 3.60
C ILE A 23 -3.79 -18.85 4.04
N LYS A 24 -3.38 -20.10 3.80
CA LYS A 24 -4.18 -21.29 4.12
C LYS A 24 -4.47 -21.36 5.61
N ASN A 25 -5.75 -21.54 5.95
CA ASN A 25 -6.25 -21.56 7.32
C ASN A 25 -5.99 -20.24 8.10
N LYS A 26 -5.79 -19.13 7.41
CA LYS A 26 -5.61 -17.81 8.02
C LYS A 26 -6.72 -16.86 7.63
N SER A 27 -7.05 -15.96 8.55
CA SER A 27 -7.89 -14.81 8.28
C SER A 27 -7.02 -13.69 7.71
N VAL A 28 -7.39 -13.14 6.54
CA VAL A 28 -6.59 -12.13 5.85
C VAL A 28 -7.30 -10.77 5.80
N GLY A 29 -6.57 -9.69 6.05
CA GLY A 29 -7.03 -8.32 5.88
C GLY A 29 -6.52 -7.75 4.56
N LEU A 30 -7.43 -7.34 3.68
CA LEU A 30 -7.11 -6.73 2.40
C LEU A 30 -7.21 -5.21 2.49
N ASP A 31 -6.13 -4.51 2.16
CA ASP A 31 -6.16 -3.10 1.81
C ASP A 31 -6.82 -2.95 0.43
N ILE A 32 -8.15 -2.81 0.42
CA ILE A 32 -8.92 -2.90 -0.83
C ILE A 32 -8.63 -1.74 -1.79
N PHE A 33 -8.25 -0.56 -1.27
CA PHE A 33 -7.91 0.58 -2.13
C PHE A 33 -6.64 0.32 -2.95
N TRP A 34 -5.69 -0.44 -2.43
CA TRP A 34 -4.54 -0.86 -3.21
C TRP A 34 -4.98 -1.70 -4.43
N PHE A 35 -5.85 -2.70 -4.24
CA PHE A 35 -6.38 -3.53 -5.33
C PHE A 35 -7.18 -2.72 -6.35
N ILE A 36 -8.02 -1.78 -5.88
CA ILE A 36 -8.79 -0.87 -6.71
C ILE A 36 -7.87 -0.02 -7.59
N HIS A 37 -6.82 0.55 -7.00
CA HIS A 37 -5.86 1.36 -7.76
C HIS A 37 -5.00 0.53 -8.71
N GLN A 38 -4.72 -0.71 -8.41
CA GLN A 38 -3.98 -1.60 -9.29
C GLN A 38 -4.81 -1.96 -10.53
N SER A 39 -6.08 -2.31 -10.36
CA SER A 39 -7.00 -2.71 -11.43
C SER A 39 -7.42 -1.58 -12.35
N LYS A 40 -7.19 -0.30 -11.98
CA LYS A 40 -7.50 0.90 -12.79
C LYS A 40 -8.90 0.91 -13.40
N GLY A 41 -9.90 0.44 -12.66
CA GLY A 41 -11.30 0.39 -13.07
C GLY A 41 -11.71 -0.89 -13.81
N SER A 42 -10.81 -1.85 -13.97
CA SER A 42 -11.15 -3.16 -14.51
C SER A 42 -11.66 -4.07 -13.39
N MET A 43 -12.98 -4.33 -13.38
CA MET A 43 -13.57 -5.26 -12.40
C MET A 43 -13.00 -6.67 -12.56
N ALA A 44 -12.74 -7.12 -13.79
CA ALA A 44 -12.15 -8.44 -14.06
C ALA A 44 -10.74 -8.58 -13.47
N GLU A 45 -9.88 -7.56 -13.62
CA GLU A 45 -8.54 -7.57 -13.03
C GLU A 45 -8.59 -7.55 -11.49
N LEU A 46 -9.51 -6.78 -10.91
CA LEU A 46 -9.72 -6.75 -9.47
C LEU A 46 -10.16 -8.12 -8.95
N GLN A 47 -11.16 -8.73 -9.58
CA GLN A 47 -11.66 -10.06 -9.23
C GLN A 47 -10.55 -11.11 -9.33
N ALA A 48 -9.78 -11.11 -10.41
CA ALA A 48 -8.66 -12.04 -10.59
C ALA A 48 -7.58 -11.88 -9.51
N SER A 49 -7.27 -10.64 -9.10
CA SER A 49 -6.27 -10.37 -8.07
C SER A 49 -6.71 -10.78 -6.65
N ILE A 50 -8.02 -10.78 -6.37
CA ILE A 50 -8.59 -11.17 -5.07
C ILE A 50 -8.92 -12.68 -5.02
N ALA A 51 -9.12 -13.33 -6.17
CA ALA A 51 -9.60 -14.71 -6.25
C ALA A 51 -8.79 -15.72 -5.41
N VAL A 52 -7.47 -15.57 -5.34
CA VAL A 52 -6.59 -16.44 -4.55
C VAL A 52 -6.93 -16.39 -3.06
N PHE A 53 -7.27 -15.21 -2.54
CA PHE A 53 -7.62 -15.03 -1.13
C PHE A 53 -9.00 -15.64 -0.84
N LEU A 54 -9.98 -15.44 -1.73
CA LEU A 54 -11.30 -16.04 -1.61
C LEU A 54 -11.28 -17.57 -1.62
N GLN A 55 -10.33 -18.16 -2.35
CA GLN A 55 -10.25 -19.61 -2.53
C GLN A 55 -9.50 -20.32 -1.39
N TYR A 56 -8.47 -19.70 -0.81
CA TYR A 56 -7.53 -20.39 0.08
C TYR A 56 -7.52 -19.87 1.52
N ALA A 57 -7.94 -18.62 1.77
CA ALA A 57 -7.99 -18.09 3.12
C ALA A 57 -9.16 -18.67 3.92
N LEU A 58 -9.01 -18.71 5.24
CA LEU A 58 -10.08 -19.11 6.16
C LEU A 58 -11.20 -18.06 6.20
N ALA A 59 -10.82 -16.79 6.25
CA ALA A 59 -11.71 -15.65 6.19
C ALA A 59 -11.02 -14.48 5.48
N VAL A 60 -11.80 -13.65 4.78
CA VAL A 60 -11.32 -12.47 4.09
C VAL A 60 -12.05 -11.24 4.63
N HIS A 61 -11.27 -10.25 5.06
CA HIS A 61 -11.73 -8.97 5.53
C HIS A 61 -11.22 -7.89 4.58
N ALA A 62 -12.12 -7.19 3.91
CA ALA A 62 -11.79 -6.06 3.05
C ALA A 62 -11.98 -4.75 3.82
N VAL A 63 -10.94 -3.94 3.93
CA VAL A 63 -11.00 -2.66 4.63
C VAL A 63 -10.88 -1.53 3.62
N LEU A 64 -11.86 -0.61 3.65
CA LEU A 64 -11.88 0.60 2.85
C LEU A 64 -11.40 1.79 3.68
N ASP A 65 -10.94 2.85 3.02
CA ASP A 65 -10.70 4.13 3.68
C ASP A 65 -12.02 4.77 4.10
N GLY A 66 -12.02 5.33 5.31
CA GLY A 66 -13.16 6.04 5.85
C GLY A 66 -13.34 7.45 5.29
N TYR A 67 -14.40 8.11 5.77
CA TYR A 67 -14.78 9.44 5.31
C TYR A 67 -14.02 10.57 6.04
N HIS A 68 -13.43 10.28 7.17
CA HIS A 68 -12.74 11.30 7.96
C HIS A 68 -11.33 11.51 7.43
N VAL A 69 -11.09 12.69 6.88
CA VAL A 69 -9.79 13.09 6.35
C VAL A 69 -9.10 13.97 7.41
N THR A 70 -7.97 13.50 7.94
CA THR A 70 -7.12 14.32 8.83
C THR A 70 -6.52 15.50 8.05
N GLU A 71 -6.06 16.54 8.78
CA GLU A 71 -5.42 17.71 8.17
C GLU A 71 -4.20 17.33 7.32
N GLU A 72 -3.33 16.48 7.87
CA GLU A 72 -2.14 15.96 7.17
C GLU A 72 -2.51 15.20 5.87
N ARG A 73 -3.58 14.41 5.92
CA ARG A 73 -4.07 13.70 4.73
C ARG A 73 -4.69 14.65 3.70
N ARG A 74 -5.28 15.76 4.16
CA ARG A 74 -5.83 16.79 3.26
C ARG A 74 -4.74 17.40 2.41
N GLU A 75 -3.60 17.78 3.00
CA GLU A 75 -2.43 18.30 2.27
C GLU A 75 -1.94 17.30 1.20
N VAL A 76 -1.81 16.02 1.57
CA VAL A 76 -1.41 14.96 0.62
C VAL A 76 -2.43 14.80 -0.51
N LEU A 77 -3.73 14.93 -0.22
CA LEU A 77 -4.77 14.84 -1.24
C LEU A 77 -4.76 16.06 -2.18
N GLU A 78 -4.47 17.25 -1.67
CA GLU A 78 -4.29 18.46 -2.46
C GLU A 78 -3.07 18.32 -3.38
N GLU A 79 -1.91 17.92 -2.88
CA GLU A 79 -0.73 17.67 -3.69
C GLU A 79 -0.99 16.63 -4.82
N ARG A 80 -1.73 15.55 -4.51
CA ARG A 80 -2.14 14.56 -5.52
C ARG A 80 -3.12 15.14 -6.53
N ARG A 81 -3.97 16.07 -6.12
CA ARG A 81 -4.89 16.78 -7.01
C ARG A 81 -4.12 17.67 -7.97
N ASP A 82 -3.16 18.44 -7.48
CA ASP A 82 -2.34 19.35 -8.29
C ASP A 82 -1.50 18.58 -9.33
N LYS A 83 -0.83 17.50 -8.92
CA LYS A 83 -0.12 16.62 -9.85
C LYS A 83 -1.05 16.04 -10.93
N ARG A 84 -2.28 15.77 -10.59
CA ARG A 84 -3.28 15.27 -11.54
C ARG A 84 -3.70 16.36 -12.53
N HIS A 85 -3.90 17.59 -12.06
CA HIS A 85 -4.18 18.73 -12.94
C HIS A 85 -3.04 18.96 -13.94
N GLN A 86 -1.80 19.00 -13.47
CA GLN A 86 -0.62 19.10 -14.34
C GLN A 86 -0.58 17.97 -15.40
N THR A 87 -0.92 16.74 -15.01
CA THR A 87 -0.97 15.62 -15.95
C THR A 87 -2.10 15.77 -16.98
N ILE A 88 -3.25 16.35 -16.58
CA ILE A 88 -4.36 16.64 -17.50
C ILE A 88 -3.94 17.72 -18.52
N GLU A 89 -3.31 18.78 -18.08
CA GLU A 89 -2.77 19.84 -18.95
C GLU A 89 -1.81 19.26 -19.99
N ILE A 90 -0.88 18.39 -19.60
CA ILE A 90 0.02 17.69 -20.53
C ILE A 90 -0.76 16.84 -21.54
N ILE A 91 -1.82 16.15 -21.12
CA ILE A 91 -2.67 15.36 -22.01
C ILE A 91 -3.37 16.26 -23.04
N GLU A 92 -3.89 17.42 -22.61
CA GLU A 92 -4.56 18.39 -23.46
C GLU A 92 -3.58 18.97 -24.49
N GLU A 93 -2.40 19.40 -24.07
CA GLU A 93 -1.32 19.85 -24.96
C GLU A 93 -0.94 18.80 -26.03
N ILE A 94 -0.84 17.53 -25.62
CA ILE A 94 -0.56 16.44 -26.55
C ILE A 94 -1.69 16.24 -27.55
N MET A 95 -2.95 16.41 -27.13
CA MET A 95 -4.11 16.24 -28.01
C MET A 95 -4.27 17.41 -29.03
N GLU A 96 -3.77 18.58 -28.69
CA GLU A 96 -3.76 19.76 -29.56
C GLU A 96 -2.56 19.80 -30.52
N ALA A 97 -1.57 18.95 -30.34
CA ALA A 97 -0.38 18.90 -31.17
C ALA A 97 -0.71 18.49 -32.63
N PRO A 98 0.00 19.04 -33.63
CA PRO A 98 -0.22 18.70 -35.02
C PRO A 98 0.01 17.22 -35.31
N ILE A 99 -0.70 16.68 -36.30
CA ILE A 99 -0.66 15.25 -36.66
C ILE A 99 0.77 14.83 -37.01
N MET A 100 1.26 13.85 -36.26
CA MET A 100 2.60 13.27 -36.40
C MET A 100 2.61 12.09 -37.38
N GLU A 101 3.80 11.68 -37.81
CA GLU A 101 3.97 10.50 -38.65
C GLU A 101 3.47 9.23 -37.93
N ALA A 102 2.99 8.22 -38.68
CA ALA A 102 2.35 7.02 -38.12
C ALA A 102 3.20 6.25 -37.09
N ARG A 103 4.54 6.37 -37.16
CA ARG A 103 5.45 5.76 -36.18
C ARG A 103 5.40 6.46 -34.82
N ASP A 104 5.34 7.77 -34.85
CA ASP A 104 5.32 8.61 -33.63
C ASP A 104 3.93 8.56 -32.98
N GLN A 105 2.88 8.39 -33.77
CA GLN A 105 1.50 8.22 -33.31
C GLN A 105 1.37 7.01 -32.36
N LYS A 106 2.01 5.88 -32.67
CA LYS A 106 1.98 4.67 -31.83
C LYS A 106 2.71 4.86 -30.49
N ILE A 107 3.79 5.63 -30.49
CA ILE A 107 4.52 6.00 -29.27
C ILE A 107 3.65 6.94 -28.41
N LEU A 108 3.04 7.91 -29.05
CA LEU A 108 2.14 8.87 -28.41
C LEU A 108 0.93 8.18 -27.76
N GLU A 109 0.26 7.26 -28.46
CA GLU A 109 -0.85 6.47 -27.93
C GLU A 109 -0.48 5.69 -26.65
N ARG A 110 0.72 5.10 -26.63
CA ARG A 110 1.24 4.40 -25.42
C ARG A 110 1.47 5.37 -24.27
N HIS A 111 2.07 6.52 -24.56
CA HIS A 111 2.32 7.57 -23.57
C HIS A 111 1.01 8.13 -23.03
N MET A 112 0.05 8.45 -23.90
CA MET A 112 -1.29 8.88 -23.51
C MET A 112 -2.01 7.86 -22.64
N THR A 113 -1.90 6.58 -22.98
CA THR A 113 -2.48 5.51 -22.16
C THR A 113 -1.86 5.47 -20.78
N GLN A 114 -0.54 5.66 -20.67
CA GLN A 114 0.16 5.72 -19.40
C GLN A 114 -0.24 6.95 -18.57
N LEU A 115 -0.33 8.11 -19.17
CA LEU A 115 -0.78 9.35 -18.52
C LEU A 115 -2.24 9.24 -18.03
N LYS A 116 -3.15 8.73 -18.85
CA LYS A 116 -4.54 8.46 -18.45
C LYS A 116 -4.65 7.51 -17.25
N ARG A 117 -3.76 6.52 -17.16
CA ARG A 117 -3.70 5.65 -15.97
C ARG A 117 -3.25 6.37 -14.71
N GLN A 118 -2.43 7.41 -14.82
CA GLN A 118 -1.97 8.20 -13.65
C GLN A 118 -3.06 9.09 -13.07
N ILE A 119 -3.94 9.63 -13.93
CA ILE A 119 -5.05 10.48 -13.50
C ILE A 119 -6.30 9.71 -13.07
N TRP A 120 -6.32 8.38 -13.28
CA TRP A 120 -7.48 7.57 -12.95
C TRP A 120 -7.82 7.62 -11.45
N LYS A 121 -9.10 7.77 -11.15
CA LYS A 121 -9.66 7.79 -9.81
C LYS A 121 -10.93 6.95 -9.78
N PRO A 122 -11.12 6.08 -8.77
CA PRO A 122 -12.35 5.32 -8.64
C PRO A 122 -13.55 6.27 -8.42
N SER A 123 -14.64 6.05 -9.15
CA SER A 123 -15.91 6.71 -8.87
C SER A 123 -16.58 6.04 -7.66
N ARG A 124 -17.49 6.79 -7.01
CA ARG A 124 -18.28 6.21 -5.91
C ARG A 124 -19.09 4.99 -6.37
N ALA A 125 -19.72 5.07 -7.51
CA ALA A 125 -20.48 3.95 -8.07
C ALA A 125 -19.61 2.70 -8.29
N TYR A 126 -18.36 2.88 -8.74
CA TYR A 126 -17.42 1.77 -8.89
C TYR A 126 -17.03 1.16 -7.53
N ILE A 127 -16.79 1.99 -6.51
CA ILE A 127 -16.53 1.51 -5.15
C ILE A 127 -17.74 0.73 -4.60
N ASP A 128 -18.96 1.25 -4.76
CA ASP A 128 -20.18 0.61 -4.30
C ASP A 128 -20.43 -0.74 -5.03
N GLN A 129 -20.11 -0.82 -6.33
CA GLN A 129 -20.14 -2.08 -7.08
C GLN A 129 -19.15 -3.11 -6.52
N ILE A 130 -17.92 -2.68 -6.17
CA ILE A 130 -16.91 -3.56 -5.56
C ILE A 130 -17.37 -4.06 -4.20
N LYS A 131 -17.93 -3.18 -3.36
CA LYS A 131 -18.48 -3.57 -2.05
C LYS A 131 -19.54 -4.64 -2.19
N SER A 132 -20.54 -4.40 -3.05
CA SER A 132 -21.62 -5.37 -3.29
C SER A 132 -21.06 -6.72 -3.73
N TRP A 133 -20.13 -6.71 -4.69
CA TRP A 133 -19.49 -7.94 -5.14
C TRP A 133 -18.73 -8.66 -4.02
N LEU A 134 -17.95 -7.94 -3.20
CA LEU A 134 -17.22 -8.54 -2.07
C LEU A 134 -18.17 -9.20 -1.07
N ILE A 135 -19.28 -8.52 -0.73
CA ILE A 135 -20.30 -9.05 0.16
C ILE A 135 -20.92 -10.33 -0.44
N ASP A 136 -21.25 -10.33 -1.73
CA ASP A 136 -21.79 -11.50 -2.45
C ASP A 136 -20.79 -12.69 -2.46
N GLN A 137 -19.48 -12.42 -2.37
CA GLN A 137 -18.45 -13.45 -2.21
C GLN A 137 -18.24 -13.89 -0.75
N GLY A 138 -19.01 -13.39 0.20
CA GLY A 138 -18.88 -13.72 1.62
C GLY A 138 -17.73 -13.01 2.35
N VAL A 139 -17.17 -11.94 1.77
CA VAL A 139 -16.12 -11.13 2.37
C VAL A 139 -16.72 -10.19 3.41
N SER A 140 -16.08 -10.11 4.58
CA SER A 140 -16.41 -9.10 5.59
C SER A 140 -15.87 -7.73 5.16
N VAL A 141 -16.77 -6.82 4.79
CA VAL A 141 -16.41 -5.46 4.34
C VAL A 141 -16.47 -4.49 5.51
N HIS A 142 -15.38 -3.76 5.75
CA HIS A 142 -15.23 -2.79 6.83
C HIS A 142 -15.04 -1.37 6.27
N GLU A 143 -15.87 -0.44 6.73
CA GLU A 143 -15.79 0.99 6.41
C GLU A 143 -15.54 1.77 7.70
N PRO A 144 -14.28 1.92 8.13
CA PRO A 144 -13.96 2.66 9.34
C PRO A 144 -14.26 4.16 9.18
N ILE A 145 -14.30 4.89 10.30
CA ILE A 145 -14.40 6.35 10.26
C ILE A 145 -13.08 6.94 9.75
N GLY A 146 -11.94 6.34 10.14
CA GLY A 146 -10.57 6.78 9.80
C GLY A 146 -9.97 6.00 8.65
N GLU A 147 -8.65 5.90 8.65
CA GLU A 147 -7.87 5.24 7.61
C GLU A 147 -7.92 3.71 7.70
N ALA A 148 -7.87 3.04 6.54
CA ALA A 148 -7.84 1.60 6.45
C ALA A 148 -6.63 1.00 7.18
N ASP A 149 -5.46 1.65 7.10
CA ASP A 149 -4.21 1.19 7.67
C ASP A 149 -4.32 0.98 9.20
N GLN A 150 -4.86 1.96 9.90
CA GLN A 150 -5.05 1.86 11.35
C GLN A 150 -6.03 0.75 11.72
N THR A 151 -7.08 0.58 10.93
CA THR A 151 -8.08 -0.47 11.13
C THR A 151 -7.48 -1.85 10.90
N LEU A 152 -6.73 -2.04 9.83
CA LEU A 152 -6.02 -3.31 9.54
C LEU A 152 -5.07 -3.69 10.66
N ILE A 153 -4.26 -2.76 11.16
CA ILE A 153 -3.34 -2.99 12.28
C ILE A 153 -4.11 -3.31 13.56
N MET A 154 -5.20 -2.61 13.83
CA MET A 154 -6.04 -2.89 14.99
C MET A 154 -6.64 -4.30 14.91
N MET A 155 -7.14 -4.71 13.74
CA MET A 155 -7.69 -6.06 13.53
C MET A 155 -6.63 -7.14 13.70
N GLU A 156 -5.41 -6.92 13.23
CA GLU A 156 -4.27 -7.83 13.44
C GLU A 156 -3.91 -7.93 14.93
N ASN A 157 -3.81 -6.81 15.63
CA ASN A 157 -3.52 -6.78 17.07
C ASN A 157 -4.60 -7.47 17.93
N LEU A 158 -5.85 -7.44 17.49
CA LEU A 158 -6.97 -8.12 18.14
C LEU A 158 -7.09 -9.60 17.75
N GLY A 159 -6.25 -10.09 16.83
CA GLY A 159 -6.32 -11.47 16.33
C GLY A 159 -7.53 -11.76 15.45
N ILE A 160 -8.17 -10.74 14.90
CA ILE A 160 -9.27 -10.89 13.92
C ILE A 160 -8.72 -11.33 12.57
N ILE A 161 -7.54 -10.81 12.21
CA ILE A 161 -6.79 -11.20 11.02
C ILE A 161 -5.38 -11.66 11.43
N ASP A 162 -4.82 -12.60 10.67
CA ASP A 162 -3.48 -13.16 10.89
C ASP A 162 -2.40 -12.44 10.10
N LEU A 163 -2.79 -11.79 9.00
CA LEU A 163 -1.87 -11.03 8.15
C LEU A 163 -2.63 -9.99 7.30
N ILE A 164 -1.88 -8.98 6.87
CA ILE A 164 -2.38 -7.89 6.02
C ILE A 164 -1.83 -8.05 4.61
N VAL A 165 -2.67 -7.90 3.61
CA VAL A 165 -2.29 -7.93 2.19
C VAL A 165 -2.33 -6.51 1.64
N THR A 166 -1.15 -5.98 1.35
CA THR A 166 -0.99 -4.61 0.80
C THR A 166 0.35 -4.46 0.09
N ASN A 167 0.47 -3.42 -0.71
CA ASN A 167 1.75 -2.97 -1.28
C ASN A 167 2.23 -1.65 -0.65
N ASP A 168 1.56 -1.17 0.41
CA ASP A 168 1.95 0.04 1.10
C ASP A 168 2.94 -0.28 2.24
N SER A 169 4.09 0.41 2.25
CA SER A 169 5.10 0.25 3.28
C SER A 169 4.74 0.96 4.59
N ASP A 170 3.76 1.86 4.56
CA ASP A 170 3.35 2.59 5.75
C ASP A 170 2.77 1.67 6.82
N LEU A 171 2.09 0.60 6.41
CA LEU A 171 1.58 -0.42 7.33
C LEU A 171 2.69 -1.07 8.17
N ILE A 172 3.87 -1.33 7.58
CA ILE A 172 5.04 -1.84 8.33
C ILE A 172 5.53 -0.78 9.33
N ALA A 173 5.59 0.48 8.89
CA ALA A 173 6.03 1.59 9.73
C ALA A 173 5.06 1.88 10.88
N LEU A 174 3.76 1.77 10.63
CA LEU A 174 2.70 1.92 11.62
C LEU A 174 2.62 0.73 12.60
N GLY A 175 3.33 -0.36 12.30
CA GLY A 175 3.52 -1.43 13.27
C GLY A 175 2.82 -2.75 12.96
N ALA A 176 2.34 -2.95 11.74
CA ALA A 176 1.83 -4.26 11.29
C ALA A 176 2.84 -5.36 11.60
N GLU A 177 2.36 -6.48 12.11
CA GLU A 177 3.20 -7.63 12.45
C GLU A 177 3.55 -8.45 11.21
N THR A 178 2.55 -8.68 10.33
CA THR A 178 2.74 -9.54 9.15
C THR A 178 2.09 -8.92 7.91
N VAL A 179 2.91 -8.56 6.94
CA VAL A 179 2.47 -8.01 5.65
C VAL A 179 2.83 -8.97 4.54
N LEU A 180 1.84 -9.42 3.77
CA LEU A 180 2.00 -10.18 2.54
C LEU A 180 1.97 -9.23 1.34
N ARG A 181 3.01 -9.30 0.52
CA ARG A 181 3.19 -8.50 -0.69
C ARG A 181 3.83 -9.34 -1.80
N ASN A 182 3.11 -9.60 -2.90
CA ASN A 182 3.67 -10.26 -4.08
C ASN A 182 4.52 -11.52 -3.74
N ASP A 183 3.93 -12.53 -3.12
CA ASP A 183 4.59 -13.77 -2.71
C ASP A 183 5.77 -13.60 -1.74
N VAL A 184 5.76 -12.51 -0.97
CA VAL A 184 6.76 -12.23 0.06
C VAL A 184 6.07 -11.83 1.35
N ILE A 185 6.49 -12.41 2.46
CA ILE A 185 6.09 -11.98 3.81
C ILE A 185 7.17 -11.09 4.42
N PHE A 186 6.71 -9.95 4.94
CA PHE A 186 7.46 -9.08 5.84
C PHE A 186 6.90 -9.27 7.26
N SER A 187 7.63 -9.97 8.12
CA SER A 187 7.28 -10.11 9.53
C SER A 187 8.13 -9.17 10.37
N LYS A 188 7.50 -8.27 11.11
CA LYS A 188 8.15 -7.33 12.03
C LYS A 188 9.01 -8.05 13.04
N THR A 189 8.48 -9.09 13.65
CA THR A 189 9.22 -9.89 14.64
C THR A 189 10.45 -10.58 14.03
N HIS A 190 10.30 -11.15 12.82
CA HIS A 190 11.42 -11.76 12.11
C HIS A 190 12.50 -10.72 11.77
N MET A 191 12.11 -9.62 11.10
CA MET A 191 13.02 -8.55 10.69
C MET A 191 13.77 -7.96 11.89
N ARG A 192 13.05 -7.66 12.97
CA ARG A 192 13.61 -7.10 14.18
C ARG A 192 14.66 -8.05 14.81
N LYS A 193 14.36 -9.35 14.85
CA LYS A 193 15.29 -10.39 15.35
C LYS A 193 16.55 -10.46 14.49
N GLN A 194 16.40 -10.45 13.16
CA GLN A 194 17.52 -10.49 12.22
C GLN A 194 18.41 -9.25 12.28
N MET A 195 17.80 -8.09 12.51
CA MET A 195 18.54 -6.83 12.70
C MET A 195 19.20 -6.72 14.09
N GLY A 196 18.81 -7.56 15.04
CA GLY A 196 19.24 -7.45 16.45
C GLY A 196 18.63 -6.23 17.14
N PHE A 197 17.41 -5.84 16.77
CA PHE A 197 16.72 -4.65 17.30
C PHE A 197 15.79 -5.03 18.46
N THR A 198 15.82 -4.22 19.54
CA THR A 198 14.75 -4.20 20.55
C THR A 198 13.44 -3.68 19.96
N LYS A 199 12.36 -3.70 20.75
CA LYS A 199 11.09 -3.08 20.33
C LYS A 199 11.24 -1.57 20.16
N GLU A 200 11.99 -0.93 21.03
CA GLU A 200 12.30 0.48 21.06
C GLU A 200 13.14 0.87 19.85
N CYS A 201 14.24 0.16 19.61
CA CYS A 201 15.06 0.36 18.40
C CYS A 201 14.26 0.23 17.11
N TRP A 202 13.28 -0.67 17.05
CA TRP A 202 12.41 -0.79 15.88
C TRP A 202 11.50 0.42 15.70
N LYS A 203 10.90 0.93 16.78
CA LYS A 203 10.08 2.14 16.74
C LYS A 203 10.91 3.34 16.25
N ASP A 204 12.09 3.53 16.84
CA ASP A 204 13.02 4.59 16.45
C ASP A 204 13.45 4.46 14.99
N PHE A 205 13.73 3.24 14.53
CA PHE A 205 14.06 2.98 13.13
C PHE A 205 12.92 3.39 12.20
N MET A 206 11.69 3.00 12.49
CA MET A 206 10.52 3.36 11.67
C MET A 206 10.25 4.86 11.67
N TYR A 207 10.41 5.53 12.83
CA TYR A 207 10.32 6.98 12.91
C TYR A 207 11.38 7.67 12.04
N LEU A 208 12.63 7.23 12.13
CA LEU A 208 13.73 7.79 11.34
C LEU A 208 13.56 7.55 9.84
N CYS A 209 13.01 6.41 9.42
CA CYS A 209 12.74 6.12 8.01
C CYS A 209 11.76 7.10 7.36
N GLN A 210 10.94 7.81 8.14
CA GLN A 210 10.08 8.89 7.65
C GLN A 210 10.84 10.21 7.41
N LYS A 211 12.03 10.36 7.95
CA LYS A 211 12.83 11.58 7.92
C LYS A 211 14.09 11.46 7.08
N VAL A 212 14.69 10.28 7.05
CA VAL A 212 15.94 9.99 6.32
C VAL A 212 15.80 8.65 5.58
N GLU A 213 16.70 8.38 4.65
CA GLU A 213 16.73 7.09 3.95
C GLU A 213 16.88 5.91 4.92
N PRO A 214 16.21 4.76 4.67
CA PRO A 214 16.23 3.60 5.57
C PRO A 214 17.61 3.07 5.91
N LEU A 215 18.58 3.17 4.99
CA LEU A 215 19.96 2.76 5.26
C LEU A 215 20.63 3.68 6.28
N ILE A 216 20.38 4.99 6.21
CA ILE A 216 20.90 5.98 7.17
C ILE A 216 20.25 5.73 8.53
N ALA A 217 18.91 5.59 8.58
CA ALA A 217 18.16 5.27 9.79
C ALA A 217 18.72 4.00 10.48
N TYR A 218 18.94 2.94 9.69
CA TYR A 218 19.53 1.68 10.19
C TYR A 218 20.92 1.88 10.79
N SER A 219 21.77 2.66 10.12
CA SER A 219 23.12 2.95 10.60
C SER A 219 23.09 3.73 11.91
N MET A 220 22.18 4.71 12.04
CA MET A 220 21.99 5.47 13.27
C MET A 220 21.58 4.57 14.44
N ILE A 221 20.60 3.68 14.24
CA ILE A 221 20.18 2.73 15.26
C ILE A 221 21.32 1.77 15.66
N ARG A 222 22.12 1.32 14.71
CA ARG A 222 23.28 0.46 14.99
C ARG A 222 24.31 1.14 15.90
N VAL A 223 24.48 2.46 15.74
CA VAL A 223 25.47 3.25 16.52
C VAL A 223 24.88 3.71 17.85
N TYR A 224 23.69 4.30 17.84
CA TYR A 224 23.11 4.98 19.00
C TYR A 224 22.07 4.17 19.75
N LYS A 225 21.65 3.01 19.20
CA LYS A 225 20.59 2.14 19.72
C LYS A 225 19.32 2.94 20.03
N GLU A 226 18.79 2.84 21.23
CA GLU A 226 17.55 3.50 21.67
C GLU A 226 17.66 5.04 21.81
N HIS A 227 18.84 5.60 21.66
CA HIS A 227 19.07 7.06 21.68
C HIS A 227 19.19 7.68 20.27
N ALA A 228 18.90 6.91 19.20
CA ALA A 228 19.11 7.37 17.84
C ALA A 228 18.21 8.56 17.48
N VAL A 229 16.96 8.57 17.92
CA VAL A 229 16.01 9.69 17.67
C VAL A 229 16.47 10.95 18.41
N GLU A 230 16.87 10.83 19.67
CA GLU A 230 17.38 11.98 20.45
C GLU A 230 18.61 12.61 19.79
N ARG A 231 19.49 11.78 19.21
CA ARG A 231 20.67 12.23 18.47
C ARG A 231 20.33 12.87 17.14
N TYR A 232 19.28 12.41 16.49
CA TYR A 232 18.78 13.01 15.25
C TYR A 232 18.14 14.40 15.47
N LEU A 233 17.46 14.58 16.62
CA LEU A 233 16.76 15.82 16.94
C LEU A 233 17.68 16.93 17.51
N ARG A 234 18.93 16.63 17.85
CA ARG A 234 19.97 17.61 18.27
C ARG A 234 20.74 18.15 17.07
#